data_0991669e7c0fd0c3bc4e0ed4c8a10f7a
#
_entry.id   0991669e7c0fd0c3bc4e0ed4c8a10f7a
#
_cell.length_a   1.000
_cell.length_b   1.000
_cell.length_c   1.000
_cell.angle_alpha   90.00
_cell.angle_beta   90.00
_cell.angle_gamma   90.00
#
_symmetry.space_group_name_H-M   'P 1'
#
loop_
_entity.id
_entity.type
_entity.pdbx_description
1 polymer ?
#
loop_
_entity_poly.entity_id
_entity_poly.type
_entity_poly.pdbx_seq_one_letter_code
_entity_poly.pdbx_strand_id
1 'polypeptide(L)'
;MAFFFASEINRRSSNEDSYCQMEFRMNAEAAVRAMVVADGMGGLSGGKYYSEAAVNMWYQELLATMMSERFRGNPLDRQIEILQEFSEEIYSKLNQRLYKNGLDAGMKGGTTLSSVIHFWDTVIVSNCGDSPVYRIKDGKITLVSEIQNVAEKMVREGKTARGSVLYYQNKNRLLDYLGKRKECIPYCSVFQAEEADGILMGSDGAFGDLTLEEIQSVLCNCERPQKVIGRIFEKAREAGEEDNQTAIFYLKKEKEKKKKQVEMEIEFPKTDIRQAVPKEENCCYTKLSEKKKPISLKEKLLGNRFIGGR
;
A
#
# COMPACT_ATOMS: atom_id res chain seq x y z
N MET A 1 6.01 -6.76 9.95
CA MET A 1 4.94 -6.36 9.02
C MET A 1 5.16 -7.06 7.69
N ALA A 2 4.12 -7.54 7.04
CA ALA A 2 4.24 -8.31 5.82
C ALA A 2 3.15 -7.93 4.82
N PHE A 3 3.50 -7.89 3.53
CA PHE A 3 2.57 -7.76 2.42
C PHE A 3 2.49 -9.10 1.69
N PHE A 4 1.27 -9.52 1.39
CA PHE A 4 0.96 -10.63 0.50
C PHE A 4 0.07 -10.06 -0.59
N PHE A 5 0.29 -10.47 -1.82
CA PHE A 5 -0.46 -9.95 -2.96
C PHE A 5 -0.53 -10.99 -4.08
N ALA A 6 -1.58 -10.90 -4.86
CA ALA A 6 -1.75 -11.66 -6.08
C ALA A 6 -2.61 -10.86 -7.07
N SER A 7 -2.37 -11.08 -8.35
CA SER A 7 -3.18 -10.56 -9.45
C SER A 7 -3.27 -11.64 -10.52
N GLU A 8 -4.49 -12.05 -10.86
CA GLU A 8 -4.79 -13.15 -11.79
C GLU A 8 -5.77 -12.67 -12.87
N ILE A 9 -5.56 -13.14 -14.10
CA ILE A 9 -6.41 -12.77 -15.24
C ILE A 9 -7.79 -13.44 -15.15
N ASN A 10 -7.91 -14.58 -14.44
CA ASN A 10 -9.09 -15.42 -14.36
C ASN A 10 -9.60 -15.80 -15.77
N ARG A 11 -10.89 -15.63 -16.09
CA ARG A 11 -11.47 -16.00 -17.39
C ARG A 11 -11.51 -14.88 -18.42
N ARG A 12 -10.94 -13.73 -18.12
CA ARG A 12 -10.83 -12.60 -19.05
C ARG A 12 -9.73 -12.81 -20.10
N SER A 13 -9.73 -12.06 -21.18
CA SER A 13 -8.67 -12.10 -22.21
C SER A 13 -7.43 -11.28 -21.86
N SER A 14 -7.59 -10.29 -20.97
CA SER A 14 -6.53 -9.42 -20.47
C SER A 14 -6.73 -9.14 -18.98
N ASN A 15 -5.65 -8.86 -18.27
CA ASN A 15 -5.75 -8.35 -16.91
C ASN A 15 -5.73 -6.82 -16.97
N GLU A 16 -6.87 -6.21 -16.65
CA GLU A 16 -7.05 -4.76 -16.61
C GLU A 16 -6.88 -4.18 -15.21
N ASP A 17 -6.69 -5.04 -14.20
CA ASP A 17 -6.33 -4.62 -12.85
C ASP A 17 -4.88 -4.16 -12.77
N SER A 18 -4.62 -3.22 -11.87
CA SER A 18 -3.28 -2.76 -11.50
C SER A 18 -3.17 -2.54 -10.00
N TYR A 19 -1.99 -2.74 -9.44
CA TYR A 19 -1.74 -2.55 -8.01
C TYR A 19 -0.31 -2.13 -7.73
N CYS A 20 -0.10 -1.55 -6.57
CA CYS A 20 1.23 -1.28 -6.03
C CYS A 20 1.18 -1.37 -4.50
N GLN A 21 2.25 -1.87 -3.90
CA GLN A 21 2.50 -1.74 -2.47
C GLN A 21 3.92 -1.24 -2.24
N MET A 22 4.11 -0.45 -1.20
CA MET A 22 5.41 0.09 -0.84
C MET A 22 5.62 0.20 0.66
N GLU A 23 6.86 0.10 1.08
CA GLU A 23 7.34 0.56 2.38
C GLU A 23 8.47 1.55 2.14
N PHE A 24 8.26 2.79 2.53
CA PHE A 24 9.27 3.84 2.48
C PHE A 24 9.75 4.16 3.90
N ARG A 25 11.01 3.84 4.20
CA ARG A 25 11.61 4.12 5.50
C ARG A 25 12.23 5.51 5.51
N MET A 26 11.72 6.36 6.37
CA MET A 26 12.25 7.70 6.59
C MET A 26 13.48 7.67 7.53
N ASN A 27 13.44 6.77 8.52
CA ASN A 27 14.51 6.51 9.47
C ASN A 27 14.33 5.12 10.10
N ALA A 28 15.06 4.79 11.17
CA ALA A 28 14.98 3.49 11.84
C ALA A 28 13.60 3.20 12.46
N GLU A 29 12.86 4.24 12.86
CA GLU A 29 11.59 4.12 13.60
C GLU A 29 10.37 4.40 12.72
N ALA A 30 10.50 5.30 11.73
CA ALA A 30 9.39 5.78 10.91
C ALA A 30 9.41 5.20 9.50
N ALA A 31 8.31 4.59 9.12
CA ALA A 31 8.07 4.12 7.76
C ALA A 31 6.63 4.45 7.32
N VAL A 32 6.49 4.97 6.11
CA VAL A 32 5.20 5.05 5.41
C VAL A 32 5.00 3.74 4.66
N ARG A 33 3.86 3.09 4.88
CA ARG A 33 3.42 1.92 4.12
C ARG A 33 2.18 2.28 3.35
N ALA A 34 2.20 1.98 2.07
CA ALA A 34 1.09 2.33 1.21
C ALA A 34 0.74 1.19 0.27
N MET A 35 -0.53 1.08 -0.03
CA MET A 35 -1.11 0.09 -0.93
C MET A 35 -2.15 0.77 -1.80
N VAL A 36 -2.21 0.37 -3.05
CA VAL A 36 -3.20 0.85 -4.01
C VAL A 36 -3.60 -0.27 -4.95
N VAL A 37 -4.91 -0.35 -5.24
CA VAL A 37 -5.50 -1.24 -6.23
C VAL A 37 -6.40 -0.39 -7.14
N ALA A 38 -6.35 -0.67 -8.42
CA ALA A 38 -7.14 -0.05 -9.46
C ALA A 38 -7.70 -1.12 -10.38
N ASP A 39 -9.02 -1.13 -10.57
CA ASP A 39 -9.74 -2.01 -11.49
C ASP A 39 -10.09 -1.19 -12.74
N GLY A 40 -9.54 -1.62 -13.86
CA GLY A 40 -9.66 -0.92 -15.14
C GLY A 40 -10.90 -1.34 -15.93
N MET A 41 -11.66 -0.36 -16.41
CA MET A 41 -12.82 -0.61 -17.25
C MET A 41 -12.72 0.10 -18.60
N GLY A 42 -13.18 -0.55 -19.65
CA GLY A 42 -13.25 0.07 -20.98
C GLY A 42 -12.62 -0.75 -22.10
N GLY A 43 -13.20 -1.79 -22.56
CA GLY A 43 -12.77 -2.74 -23.60
C GLY A 43 -11.62 -2.30 -24.55
N LEU A 44 -10.99 -3.25 -25.26
CA LEU A 44 -9.89 -2.99 -26.20
C LEU A 44 -8.67 -2.27 -25.58
N SER A 45 -8.16 -2.77 -24.46
CA SER A 45 -6.98 -2.25 -23.72
C SER A 45 -7.16 -0.88 -23.01
N GLY A 46 -8.33 -0.28 -23.06
CA GLY A 46 -8.58 0.99 -22.38
C GLY A 46 -8.49 0.85 -20.87
N GLY A 47 -9.14 -0.14 -20.28
CA GLY A 47 -9.14 -0.38 -18.84
C GLY A 47 -7.73 -0.53 -18.27
N LYS A 48 -6.92 -1.37 -18.89
CA LYS A 48 -5.51 -1.55 -18.48
C LYS A 48 -4.70 -0.25 -18.48
N TYR A 49 -4.85 0.56 -19.53
CA TYR A 49 -4.18 1.86 -19.61
C TYR A 49 -4.56 2.75 -18.42
N TYR A 50 -5.87 2.85 -18.11
CA TYR A 50 -6.36 3.73 -17.05
C TYR A 50 -5.91 3.25 -15.67
N SER A 51 -5.97 1.94 -15.39
CA SER A 51 -5.54 1.38 -14.10
C SER A 51 -4.04 1.51 -13.86
N GLU A 52 -3.20 1.18 -14.86
CA GLU A 52 -1.74 1.34 -14.79
C GLU A 52 -1.35 2.82 -14.62
N ALA A 53 -1.97 3.72 -15.37
CA ALA A 53 -1.69 5.15 -15.28
C ALA A 53 -2.13 5.72 -13.92
N ALA A 54 -3.28 5.30 -13.37
CA ALA A 54 -3.75 5.73 -12.06
C ALA A 54 -2.80 5.29 -10.94
N VAL A 55 -2.42 4.01 -10.92
CA VAL A 55 -1.49 3.46 -9.91
C VAL A 55 -0.13 4.15 -9.99
N ASN A 56 0.44 4.30 -11.19
CA ASN A 56 1.74 4.93 -11.39
C ASN A 56 1.74 6.40 -10.97
N MET A 57 0.72 7.17 -11.35
CA MET A 57 0.61 8.57 -10.97
C MET A 57 0.37 8.73 -9.46
N TRP A 58 -0.48 7.90 -8.85
CA TRP A 58 -0.72 7.92 -7.41
C TRP A 58 0.57 7.68 -6.63
N TYR A 59 1.32 6.66 -7.01
CA TYR A 59 2.60 6.32 -6.41
C TYR A 59 3.64 7.45 -6.53
N GLN A 60 3.78 8.03 -7.72
CA GLN A 60 4.70 9.14 -7.97
C GLN A 60 4.37 10.38 -7.14
N GLU A 61 3.09 10.73 -7.05
CA GLU A 61 2.64 11.88 -6.26
C GLU A 61 2.81 11.66 -4.75
N LEU A 62 2.57 10.44 -4.26
CA LEU A 62 2.85 10.10 -2.87
C LEU A 62 4.35 10.22 -2.55
N LEU A 63 5.21 9.66 -3.39
CA LEU A 63 6.66 9.81 -3.24
C LEU A 63 7.09 11.28 -3.27
N ALA A 64 6.60 12.07 -4.21
CA ALA A 64 6.89 13.49 -4.30
C ALA A 64 6.46 14.24 -3.04
N THR A 65 5.28 13.92 -2.50
CA THR A 65 4.79 14.48 -1.24
C THR A 65 5.72 14.14 -0.08
N MET A 66 6.08 12.88 0.10
CA MET A 66 6.96 12.42 1.18
C MET A 66 8.40 12.96 1.08
N MET A 67 8.89 13.23 -0.14
CA MET A 67 10.21 13.80 -0.38
C MET A 67 10.25 15.32 -0.26
N SER A 68 9.10 15.99 -0.22
CA SER A 68 9.01 17.45 -0.13
C SER A 68 9.50 17.98 1.21
N GLU A 69 10.03 19.21 1.21
CA GLU A 69 10.36 19.93 2.44
C GLU A 69 9.12 20.18 3.31
N ARG A 70 7.94 20.38 2.67
CA ARG A 70 6.65 20.51 3.34
C ARG A 70 6.33 19.31 4.21
N PHE A 71 6.69 18.10 3.80
CA PHE A 71 6.48 16.89 4.59
C PHE A 71 7.61 16.69 5.61
N ARG A 72 8.86 16.68 5.14
CA ARG A 72 10.02 16.28 5.94
C ARG A 72 10.41 17.30 7.02
N GLY A 73 10.13 18.57 6.77
CA GLY A 73 10.43 19.67 7.70
C GLY A 73 9.40 19.90 8.80
N ASN A 74 8.31 19.13 8.81
CA ASN A 74 7.22 19.31 9.76
C ASN A 74 7.19 18.23 10.87
N PRO A 75 6.61 18.52 12.04
CA PRO A 75 6.39 17.54 13.11
C PRO A 75 5.39 16.47 12.68
N LEU A 76 5.35 15.34 13.42
CA LEU A 76 4.58 14.16 13.09
C LEU A 76 3.09 14.45 12.82
N ASP A 77 2.44 15.21 13.69
CA ASP A 77 1.02 15.52 13.53
C ASP A 77 0.74 16.22 12.19
N ARG A 78 1.60 17.18 11.83
CA ARG A 78 1.47 17.88 10.54
C ARG A 78 1.79 16.96 9.35
N GLN A 79 2.71 16.03 9.51
CA GLN A 79 2.98 15.02 8.46
C GLN A 79 1.77 14.12 8.23
N ILE A 80 1.05 13.73 9.30
CA ILE A 80 -0.20 12.96 9.19
C ILE A 80 -1.26 13.77 8.47
N GLU A 81 -1.46 15.03 8.84
CA GLU A 81 -2.41 15.94 8.17
C GLU A 81 -2.09 16.08 6.67
N ILE A 82 -0.81 16.22 6.30
CA ILE A 82 -0.39 16.31 4.89
C ILE A 82 -0.76 15.03 4.12
N LEU A 83 -0.64 13.85 4.74
CA LEU A 83 -1.05 12.60 4.10
C LEU A 83 -2.58 12.48 4.00
N GLN A 84 -3.33 13.05 4.93
CA GLN A 84 -4.80 13.14 4.84
C GLN A 84 -5.23 14.08 3.70
N GLU A 85 -4.66 15.30 3.67
CA GLU A 85 -4.85 16.24 2.55
C GLU A 85 -4.51 15.60 1.19
N PHE A 86 -3.37 14.90 1.11
CA PHE A 86 -2.99 14.14 -0.08
C PHE A 86 -4.07 13.13 -0.48
N SER A 87 -4.59 12.36 0.48
CA SER A 87 -5.57 11.30 0.23
C SER A 87 -6.93 11.84 -0.24
N GLU A 88 -7.27 13.07 0.10
CA GLU A 88 -8.49 13.74 -0.35
C GLU A 88 -8.31 14.39 -1.74
N GLU A 89 -7.18 15.03 -1.98
CA GLU A 89 -6.95 15.85 -3.17
C GLU A 89 -6.48 15.05 -4.39
N ILE A 90 -5.75 13.94 -4.16
CA ILE A 90 -5.11 13.20 -5.24
C ILE A 90 -6.08 12.69 -6.30
N TYR A 91 -7.28 12.27 -5.90
CA TYR A 91 -8.29 11.72 -6.81
C TYR A 91 -8.77 12.72 -7.85
N SER A 92 -8.98 13.97 -7.46
CA SER A 92 -9.34 15.06 -8.40
C SER A 92 -8.22 15.29 -9.41
N LYS A 93 -6.97 15.34 -8.94
CA LYS A 93 -5.79 15.53 -9.80
C LYS A 93 -5.61 14.38 -10.79
N LEU A 94 -5.74 13.14 -10.31
CA LEU A 94 -5.64 11.96 -11.18
C LEU A 94 -6.76 11.90 -12.18
N ASN A 95 -8.01 12.14 -11.76
CA ASN A 95 -9.16 12.13 -12.64
C ASN A 95 -9.00 13.10 -13.81
N GLN A 96 -8.59 14.35 -13.53
CA GLN A 96 -8.36 15.35 -14.57
C GLN A 96 -7.28 14.94 -15.57
N ARG A 97 -6.16 14.40 -15.07
CA ARG A 97 -5.06 13.92 -15.92
C ARG A 97 -5.46 12.73 -16.77
N LEU A 98 -6.11 11.73 -16.17
CA LEU A 98 -6.59 10.54 -16.87
C LEU A 98 -7.63 10.89 -17.93
N TYR A 99 -8.58 11.76 -17.61
CA TYR A 99 -9.59 12.23 -18.58
C TYR A 99 -8.93 12.91 -19.78
N LYS A 100 -7.99 13.84 -19.53
CA LYS A 100 -7.27 14.55 -20.59
C LYS A 100 -6.45 13.58 -21.44
N ASN A 101 -5.65 12.72 -20.80
CA ASN A 101 -4.81 11.75 -21.50
C ASN A 101 -5.63 10.77 -22.36
N GLY A 102 -6.81 10.34 -21.86
CA GLY A 102 -7.72 9.50 -22.61
C GLY A 102 -8.28 10.20 -23.84
N LEU A 103 -8.66 11.49 -23.74
CA LEU A 103 -9.09 12.28 -24.89
C LEU A 103 -7.98 12.42 -25.92
N ASP A 104 -6.75 12.77 -25.49
CA ASP A 104 -5.61 12.97 -26.38
C ASP A 104 -5.22 11.68 -27.11
N ALA A 105 -5.37 10.52 -26.46
CA ALA A 105 -5.11 9.20 -27.02
C ALA A 105 -6.30 8.58 -27.77
N GLY A 106 -7.46 9.23 -27.81
CA GLY A 106 -8.69 8.68 -28.39
C GLY A 106 -9.21 7.44 -27.64
N MET A 107 -8.80 7.24 -26.38
CA MET A 107 -9.20 6.11 -25.55
C MET A 107 -10.47 6.41 -24.76
N LYS A 108 -11.33 5.39 -24.63
CA LYS A 108 -12.51 5.43 -23.77
C LYS A 108 -12.34 4.42 -22.66
N GLY A 109 -12.58 4.83 -21.43
CA GLY A 109 -12.48 3.95 -20.28
C GLY A 109 -12.35 4.75 -18.99
N GLY A 110 -11.98 4.07 -17.95
CA GLY A 110 -11.74 4.60 -16.62
C GLY A 110 -11.18 3.53 -15.71
N THR A 111 -11.05 3.84 -14.45
CA THR A 111 -10.60 2.87 -13.45
C THR A 111 -11.14 3.22 -12.07
N THR A 112 -11.38 2.23 -11.24
CA THR A 112 -11.49 2.44 -9.79
C THR A 112 -10.13 2.83 -9.24
N LEU A 113 -10.08 3.32 -8.02
CA LEU A 113 -8.84 3.45 -7.25
C LEU A 113 -9.17 3.34 -5.77
N SER A 114 -8.60 2.36 -5.09
CA SER A 114 -8.64 2.23 -3.64
C SER A 114 -7.23 2.27 -3.10
N SER A 115 -6.99 3.07 -2.07
CA SER A 115 -5.67 3.25 -1.48
C SER A 115 -5.68 3.23 0.04
N VAL A 116 -4.58 2.79 0.62
CA VAL A 116 -4.34 2.78 2.07
C VAL A 116 -2.95 3.33 2.34
N ILE A 117 -2.85 4.27 3.27
CA ILE A 117 -1.58 4.78 3.78
C ILE A 117 -1.53 4.51 5.28
N HIS A 118 -0.54 3.76 5.74
CA HIS A 118 -0.26 3.53 7.15
C HIS A 118 1.03 4.25 7.53
N PHE A 119 0.90 5.24 8.39
CA PHE A 119 2.01 6.02 8.90
C PHE A 119 1.87 6.18 10.43
N TRP A 120 2.87 5.71 11.17
CA TRP A 120 2.88 5.63 12.63
C TRP A 120 1.67 4.86 13.17
N ASP A 121 0.83 5.54 13.94
CA ASP A 121 -0.39 5.02 14.54
C ASP A 121 -1.66 5.34 13.73
N THR A 122 -1.52 5.91 12.56
CA THR A 122 -2.63 6.36 11.71
C THR A 122 -2.71 5.54 10.43
N VAL A 123 -3.92 5.09 10.10
CA VAL A 123 -4.26 4.45 8.83
C VAL A 123 -5.28 5.33 8.11
N ILE A 124 -4.95 5.74 6.90
CA ILE A 124 -5.80 6.54 6.02
C ILE A 124 -6.25 5.64 4.88
N VAL A 125 -7.55 5.55 4.66
CA VAL A 125 -8.17 4.80 3.56
C VAL A 125 -8.90 5.78 2.67
N SER A 126 -8.71 5.68 1.38
CA SER A 126 -9.49 6.46 0.41
C SER A 126 -9.81 5.63 -0.83
N ASN A 127 -11.01 5.83 -1.40
CA ASN A 127 -11.42 5.13 -2.61
C ASN A 127 -12.36 5.94 -3.50
N CYS A 128 -12.30 5.64 -4.79
CA CYS A 128 -13.25 6.03 -5.81
C CYS A 128 -13.59 4.78 -6.64
N GLY A 129 -14.86 4.39 -6.66
CA GLY A 129 -15.31 3.14 -7.27
C GLY A 129 -15.75 2.11 -6.23
N ASP A 130 -15.73 0.84 -6.60
CA ASP A 130 -16.28 -0.27 -5.81
C ASP A 130 -15.26 -1.33 -5.37
N SER A 131 -13.97 -1.08 -5.59
CA SER A 131 -12.88 -1.92 -5.08
C SER A 131 -12.79 -1.82 -3.55
N PRO A 132 -13.11 -2.90 -2.79
CA PRO A 132 -13.26 -2.82 -1.33
C PRO A 132 -11.94 -2.79 -0.58
N VAL A 133 -11.98 -2.12 0.59
CA VAL A 133 -10.92 -2.18 1.61
C VAL A 133 -11.52 -2.64 2.91
N TYR A 134 -10.96 -3.69 3.48
CA TYR A 134 -11.38 -4.27 4.74
C TYR A 134 -10.32 -4.11 5.82
N ARG A 135 -10.75 -3.73 7.02
CA ARG A 135 -9.98 -3.79 8.25
C ARG A 135 -10.19 -5.15 8.92
N ILE A 136 -9.10 -5.74 9.40
CA ILE A 136 -9.13 -6.99 10.17
C ILE A 136 -8.69 -6.65 11.59
N LYS A 137 -9.51 -7.05 12.58
CA LYS A 137 -9.20 -6.91 14.01
C LYS A 137 -9.75 -8.10 14.79
N ASP A 138 -8.90 -8.76 15.57
CA ASP A 138 -9.27 -9.94 16.37
C ASP A 138 -10.05 -11.01 15.57
N GLY A 139 -9.60 -11.27 14.34
CA GLY A 139 -10.23 -12.22 13.41
C GLY A 139 -11.55 -11.75 12.79
N LYS A 140 -12.02 -10.55 13.11
CA LYS A 140 -13.21 -9.95 12.49
C LYS A 140 -12.82 -9.07 11.33
N ILE A 141 -13.65 -9.08 10.27
CA ILE A 141 -13.49 -8.26 9.07
C ILE A 141 -14.56 -7.16 9.04
N THR A 142 -14.15 -5.95 8.70
CA THR A 142 -15.04 -4.78 8.59
C THR A 142 -14.70 -4.01 7.33
N LEU A 143 -15.69 -3.71 6.49
CA LEU A 143 -15.52 -2.81 5.34
C LEU A 143 -15.24 -1.39 5.84
N VAL A 144 -14.16 -0.77 5.36
CA VAL A 144 -13.72 0.59 5.73
C VAL A 144 -13.61 1.54 4.54
N SER A 145 -13.94 1.08 3.34
CA SER A 145 -14.17 1.88 2.13
C SER A 145 -15.67 1.99 1.83
N GLU A 146 -16.04 2.85 0.90
CA GLU A 146 -17.41 2.91 0.37
C GLU A 146 -17.49 2.18 -0.97
N ILE A 147 -18.45 1.27 -1.11
CA ILE A 147 -18.76 0.66 -2.41
C ILE A 147 -19.63 1.61 -3.21
N GLN A 148 -19.06 2.23 -4.22
CA GLN A 148 -19.69 3.30 -5.02
C GLN A 148 -20.28 2.76 -6.31
N ASN A 149 -21.22 1.81 -6.20
CA ASN A 149 -22.03 1.33 -7.33
C ASN A 149 -23.53 1.55 -7.11
N VAL A 150 -24.31 1.36 -8.16
CA VAL A 150 -25.76 1.61 -8.16
C VAL A 150 -26.47 0.65 -7.21
N ALA A 151 -26.06 -0.62 -7.16
CA ALA A 151 -26.71 -1.62 -6.31
C ALA A 151 -26.57 -1.27 -4.82
N GLU A 152 -25.37 -0.92 -4.35
CA GLU A 152 -25.13 -0.52 -2.96
C GLU A 152 -25.85 0.78 -2.60
N LYS A 153 -25.93 1.72 -3.53
CA LYS A 153 -26.77 2.92 -3.34
C LYS A 153 -28.24 2.54 -3.14
N MET A 154 -28.76 1.64 -3.96
CA MET A 154 -30.16 1.18 -3.84
C MET A 154 -30.40 0.44 -2.52
N VAL A 155 -29.42 -0.33 -2.03
CA VAL A 155 -29.51 -0.98 -0.71
C VAL A 155 -29.56 0.07 0.40
N ARG A 156 -28.68 1.07 0.37
CA ARG A 156 -28.68 2.17 1.36
C ARG A 156 -30.00 2.97 1.37
N GLU A 157 -30.62 3.12 0.20
CA GLU A 157 -31.92 3.80 0.03
C GLU A 157 -33.14 2.89 0.35
N GLY A 158 -32.90 1.64 0.76
CA GLY A 158 -33.97 0.66 1.06
C GLY A 158 -34.78 0.19 -0.16
N LYS A 159 -34.25 0.41 -1.38
CA LYS A 159 -34.93 0.06 -2.66
C LYS A 159 -34.69 -1.39 -3.08
N THR A 160 -33.66 -2.03 -2.55
CA THR A 160 -33.34 -3.44 -2.83
C THR A 160 -32.58 -4.04 -1.65
N ALA A 161 -32.48 -5.37 -1.64
CA ALA A 161 -31.61 -6.11 -0.73
C ALA A 161 -30.42 -6.69 -1.48
N ARG A 162 -29.27 -6.83 -0.81
CA ARG A 162 -28.12 -7.59 -1.34
C ARG A 162 -28.56 -9.00 -1.69
N GLY A 163 -28.05 -9.55 -2.79
CA GLY A 163 -28.41 -10.88 -3.27
C GLY A 163 -29.74 -10.96 -4.04
N SER A 164 -30.50 -9.85 -4.18
CA SER A 164 -31.70 -9.82 -5.02
C SER A 164 -31.35 -9.72 -6.51
N VAL A 165 -32.30 -10.11 -7.38
CA VAL A 165 -32.14 -9.96 -8.84
C VAL A 165 -31.81 -8.51 -9.22
N LEU A 166 -32.51 -7.54 -8.60
CA LEU A 166 -32.28 -6.12 -8.85
C LEU A 166 -30.90 -5.66 -8.42
N TYR A 167 -30.36 -6.23 -7.33
CA TYR A 167 -28.98 -5.99 -6.91
C TYR A 167 -27.99 -6.45 -7.98
N TYR A 168 -28.09 -7.70 -8.46
CA TYR A 168 -27.19 -8.25 -9.48
C TYR A 168 -27.27 -7.54 -10.83
N GLN A 169 -28.42 -7.02 -11.19
CA GLN A 169 -28.56 -6.21 -12.41
C GLN A 169 -27.87 -4.86 -12.36
N ASN A 170 -27.49 -4.38 -11.17
CA ASN A 170 -26.94 -3.05 -10.95
C ASN A 170 -25.57 -3.02 -10.27
N LYS A 171 -25.01 -4.14 -9.78
CA LYS A 171 -23.74 -4.17 -9.04
C LYS A 171 -22.56 -3.70 -9.86
N ASN A 172 -22.54 -3.96 -11.17
CA ASN A 172 -21.44 -3.57 -12.07
C ASN A 172 -21.61 -2.14 -12.64
N ARG A 173 -22.58 -1.36 -12.12
CA ARG A 173 -22.80 0.02 -12.57
C ARG A 173 -22.19 0.99 -11.57
N LEU A 174 -21.00 1.46 -11.86
CA LEU A 174 -20.30 2.41 -11.01
C LEU A 174 -21.01 3.77 -10.94
N LEU A 175 -21.01 4.35 -9.76
CA LEU A 175 -21.45 5.74 -9.50
C LEU A 175 -20.30 6.70 -9.72
N ASP A 176 -19.11 6.28 -9.32
CA ASP A 176 -17.89 7.07 -9.43
C ASP A 176 -16.69 6.23 -9.87
N TYR A 177 -15.75 6.85 -10.62
CA TYR A 177 -14.52 6.26 -11.13
C TYR A 177 -13.60 7.36 -11.68
N LEU A 178 -12.32 7.07 -11.85
CA LEU A 178 -11.33 7.98 -12.45
C LEU A 178 -11.31 7.90 -13.98
N GLY A 179 -11.01 9.02 -14.63
CA GLY A 179 -10.98 9.14 -16.10
C GLY A 179 -12.28 9.66 -16.70
N LYS A 180 -13.26 10.08 -15.89
CA LYS A 180 -14.51 10.68 -16.33
C LYS A 180 -14.41 12.21 -16.44
N ARG A 181 -15.31 12.81 -17.24
CA ARG A 181 -15.38 14.26 -17.42
C ARG A 181 -15.75 15.02 -16.15
N LYS A 182 -16.62 14.46 -15.32
CA LYS A 182 -17.06 15.07 -14.07
C LYS A 182 -15.99 14.88 -12.99
N GLU A 183 -16.05 15.70 -11.96
CA GLU A 183 -15.20 15.51 -10.78
C GLU A 183 -15.45 14.14 -10.16
N CYS A 184 -14.38 13.57 -9.62
CA CYS A 184 -14.43 12.37 -8.80
C CYS A 184 -14.41 12.80 -7.32
N ILE A 185 -15.34 12.27 -6.54
CA ILE A 185 -15.42 12.55 -5.10
C ILE A 185 -15.01 11.27 -4.36
N PRO A 186 -13.78 11.22 -3.82
CA PRO A 186 -13.35 10.05 -3.08
C PRO A 186 -14.10 9.94 -1.75
N TYR A 187 -14.31 8.72 -1.30
CA TYR A 187 -14.60 8.45 0.09
C TYR A 187 -13.28 8.36 0.86
N CYS A 188 -13.19 9.00 2.02
CA CYS A 188 -12.02 8.95 2.89
C CYS A 188 -12.42 8.55 4.31
N SER A 189 -11.63 7.71 4.94
CA SER A 189 -11.77 7.34 6.34
C SER A 189 -10.39 7.22 7.00
N VAL A 190 -10.34 7.53 8.29
CA VAL A 190 -9.10 7.49 9.09
C VAL A 190 -9.39 6.75 10.39
N PHE A 191 -8.48 5.88 10.79
CA PHE A 191 -8.56 5.17 12.07
C PHE A 191 -7.17 4.92 12.65
N GLN A 192 -7.14 4.60 13.96
CA GLN A 192 -5.88 4.30 14.64
C GLN A 192 -5.35 2.92 14.25
N ALA A 193 -4.04 2.81 14.01
CA ALA A 193 -3.43 1.55 13.60
C ALA A 193 -3.60 0.42 14.63
N GLU A 194 -3.84 0.73 15.89
CA GLU A 194 -4.14 -0.27 16.92
C GLU A 194 -5.51 -0.95 16.74
N GLU A 195 -6.41 -0.30 16.01
CA GLU A 195 -7.71 -0.85 15.64
C GLU A 195 -7.63 -1.89 14.51
N ALA A 196 -6.42 -2.13 13.95
CA ALA A 196 -6.20 -3.08 12.88
C ALA A 196 -5.04 -4.02 13.20
N ASP A 197 -5.25 -5.32 13.00
CA ASP A 197 -4.21 -6.34 12.93
C ASP A 197 -3.75 -6.54 11.49
N GLY A 198 -4.62 -6.20 10.53
CA GLY A 198 -4.33 -6.26 9.11
C GLY A 198 -5.34 -5.49 8.25
N ILE A 199 -4.99 -5.34 6.99
CA ILE A 199 -5.82 -4.77 5.92
C ILE A 199 -5.87 -5.77 4.77
N LEU A 200 -7.08 -5.99 4.24
CA LEU A 200 -7.30 -6.74 3.03
C LEU A 200 -8.01 -5.83 2.03
N MET A 201 -7.48 -5.69 0.82
CA MET A 201 -8.07 -4.88 -0.24
C MET A 201 -7.92 -5.57 -1.60
N GLY A 202 -8.77 -5.21 -2.55
CA GLY A 202 -8.66 -5.76 -3.90
C GLY A 202 -9.69 -5.16 -4.87
N SER A 203 -9.67 -5.64 -6.14
CA SER A 203 -10.73 -5.39 -7.11
C SER A 203 -12.01 -6.13 -6.70
N ASP A 204 -13.14 -5.79 -7.31
CA ASP A 204 -14.41 -6.47 -7.04
C ASP A 204 -14.34 -7.96 -7.41
N GLY A 205 -13.69 -8.33 -8.52
CA GLY A 205 -13.47 -9.71 -8.91
C GLY A 205 -12.61 -10.54 -7.94
N ALA A 206 -11.79 -9.88 -7.09
CA ALA A 206 -11.04 -10.60 -6.06
C ALA A 206 -11.95 -11.28 -5.05
N PHE A 207 -13.09 -10.67 -4.76
CA PHE A 207 -14.04 -11.14 -3.74
C PHE A 207 -15.31 -11.71 -4.36
N GLY A 208 -15.66 -11.31 -5.58
CA GLY A 208 -16.87 -11.72 -6.26
C GLY A 208 -18.12 -11.45 -5.42
N ASP A 209 -19.00 -12.45 -5.34
CA ASP A 209 -20.22 -12.39 -4.54
C ASP A 209 -20.05 -12.98 -3.12
N LEU A 210 -18.80 -13.11 -2.63
CA LEU A 210 -18.54 -13.63 -1.29
C LEU A 210 -19.09 -12.68 -0.22
N THR A 211 -19.77 -13.29 0.75
CA THR A 211 -20.21 -12.56 1.96
C THR A 211 -19.01 -12.25 2.88
N LEU A 212 -19.18 -11.26 3.78
CA LEU A 212 -18.17 -10.97 4.78
C LEU A 212 -17.84 -12.18 5.66
N GLU A 213 -18.85 -12.99 5.99
CA GLU A 213 -18.69 -14.22 6.79
C GLU A 213 -17.83 -15.26 6.05
N GLU A 214 -17.97 -15.36 4.74
CA GLU A 214 -17.19 -16.27 3.92
C GLU A 214 -15.73 -15.82 3.82
N ILE A 215 -15.48 -14.53 3.60
CA ILE A 215 -14.12 -13.96 3.60
C ILE A 215 -13.49 -14.13 4.98
N GLN A 216 -14.22 -13.84 6.06
CA GLN A 216 -13.77 -14.03 7.44
C GLN A 216 -13.44 -15.50 7.73
N SER A 217 -14.25 -16.43 7.25
CA SER A 217 -14.00 -17.86 7.40
C SER A 217 -12.69 -18.28 6.74
N VAL A 218 -12.37 -17.75 5.55
CA VAL A 218 -11.08 -18.00 4.89
C VAL A 218 -9.93 -17.45 5.73
N LEU A 219 -10.05 -16.22 6.24
CA LEU A 219 -9.02 -15.60 7.10
C LEU A 219 -8.75 -16.41 8.37
N CYS A 220 -9.82 -16.85 9.06
CA CYS A 220 -9.70 -17.59 10.33
C CYS A 220 -9.17 -19.02 10.16
N ASN A 221 -9.52 -19.69 9.05
CA ASN A 221 -9.15 -21.08 8.80
C ASN A 221 -7.83 -21.24 8.00
N CYS A 222 -7.20 -20.14 7.60
CA CYS A 222 -5.95 -20.17 6.87
C CYS A 222 -4.75 -20.05 7.81
N GLU A 223 -4.08 -21.17 8.10
CA GLU A 223 -2.89 -21.19 8.96
C GLU A 223 -1.72 -20.36 8.41
N ARG A 224 -1.66 -20.16 7.10
CA ARG A 224 -0.56 -19.48 6.41
C ARG A 224 -1.06 -18.22 5.73
N PRO A 225 -0.68 -17.03 6.20
CA PRO A 225 -1.11 -15.77 5.60
C PRO A 225 -0.85 -15.67 4.08
N GLN A 226 0.23 -16.30 3.60
CA GLN A 226 0.60 -16.35 2.17
C GLN A 226 -0.44 -17.04 1.28
N LYS A 227 -1.29 -17.89 1.86
CA LYS A 227 -2.32 -18.64 1.12
C LYS A 227 -3.70 -18.00 1.18
N VAL A 228 -3.87 -16.94 1.98
CA VAL A 228 -5.18 -16.30 2.18
C VAL A 228 -5.77 -15.82 0.87
N ILE A 229 -5.01 -15.03 0.10
CA ILE A 229 -5.50 -14.44 -1.16
C ILE A 229 -5.87 -15.54 -2.16
N GLY A 230 -5.01 -16.53 -2.37
CA GLY A 230 -5.31 -17.63 -3.28
C GLY A 230 -6.59 -18.38 -2.92
N ARG A 231 -6.85 -18.62 -1.62
CA ARG A 231 -8.10 -19.26 -1.15
C ARG A 231 -9.32 -18.37 -1.34
N ILE A 232 -9.18 -17.04 -1.18
CA ILE A 232 -10.27 -16.10 -1.48
C ILE A 232 -10.60 -16.16 -2.97
N PHE A 233 -9.59 -16.09 -3.85
CA PHE A 233 -9.75 -16.17 -5.29
C PHE A 233 -10.40 -17.50 -5.74
N GLU A 234 -9.93 -18.63 -5.20
CA GLU A 234 -10.55 -19.94 -5.45
C GLU A 234 -12.02 -19.94 -5.08
N LYS A 235 -12.35 -19.43 -3.89
CA LYS A 235 -13.74 -19.40 -3.41
C LYS A 235 -14.63 -18.45 -4.23
N ALA A 236 -14.11 -17.32 -4.67
CA ALA A 236 -14.82 -16.41 -5.58
C ALA A 236 -15.11 -17.10 -6.94
N ARG A 237 -14.14 -17.83 -7.49
CA ARG A 237 -14.31 -18.61 -8.72
C ARG A 237 -15.34 -19.75 -8.56
N GLU A 238 -15.34 -20.42 -7.42
CA GLU A 238 -16.36 -21.43 -7.08
C GLU A 238 -17.77 -20.83 -7.01
N ALA A 239 -17.88 -19.56 -6.58
CA ALA A 239 -19.12 -18.79 -6.58
C ALA A 239 -19.51 -18.24 -7.97
N GLY A 240 -18.67 -18.44 -9.01
CA GLY A 240 -18.97 -18.06 -10.39
C GLY A 240 -18.27 -16.78 -10.85
N GLU A 241 -17.29 -16.26 -10.10
CA GLU A 241 -16.55 -15.06 -10.51
C GLU A 241 -15.63 -15.33 -11.72
N GLU A 242 -15.73 -14.49 -12.74
CA GLU A 242 -14.99 -14.62 -14.01
C GLU A 242 -14.08 -13.44 -14.31
N ASP A 243 -14.16 -12.34 -13.51
CA ASP A 243 -13.36 -11.14 -13.73
C ASP A 243 -11.91 -11.28 -13.27
N ASN A 244 -11.08 -10.31 -13.62
CA ASN A 244 -9.74 -10.19 -13.10
C ASN A 244 -9.77 -10.16 -11.56
N GLN A 245 -8.79 -10.77 -10.93
CA GLN A 245 -8.73 -10.89 -9.47
C GLN A 245 -7.42 -10.29 -8.98
N THR A 246 -7.48 -9.19 -8.25
CA THR A 246 -6.31 -8.55 -7.66
C THR A 246 -6.57 -8.24 -6.18
N ALA A 247 -5.66 -8.67 -5.30
CA ALA A 247 -5.77 -8.36 -3.88
C ALA A 247 -4.40 -8.15 -3.23
N ILE A 248 -4.41 -7.34 -2.18
CA ILE A 248 -3.29 -7.11 -1.25
C ILE A 248 -3.76 -7.42 0.16
N PHE A 249 -3.01 -8.24 0.86
CA PHE A 249 -3.20 -8.54 2.27
C PHE A 249 -2.00 -8.04 3.06
N TYR A 250 -2.20 -7.01 3.86
CA TYR A 250 -1.21 -6.42 4.74
C TYR A 250 -1.44 -6.88 6.18
N LEU A 251 -0.42 -7.46 6.80
CA LEU A 251 -0.42 -7.83 8.21
C LEU A 251 0.54 -6.94 9.00
N LYS A 252 0.01 -6.34 10.04
CA LYS A 252 0.79 -5.70 11.08
C LYS A 252 1.39 -6.82 11.94
N LYS A 253 2.74 -6.91 12.06
CA LYS A 253 3.35 -7.87 12.99
C LYS A 253 2.79 -7.64 14.39
N GLU A 254 2.29 -8.70 15.02
CA GLU A 254 2.12 -8.70 16.46
C GLU A 254 3.43 -8.22 17.11
N LYS A 255 3.34 -7.35 18.13
CA LYS A 255 4.42 -7.18 19.08
C LYS A 255 4.68 -8.58 19.62
N GLU A 256 5.83 -9.16 19.32
CA GLU A 256 6.24 -10.43 19.93
C GLU A 256 5.97 -10.29 21.43
N LYS A 257 4.99 -11.03 21.94
CA LYS A 257 4.86 -11.23 23.38
C LYS A 257 6.22 -11.75 23.78
N LYS A 258 6.98 -10.98 24.58
CA LYS A 258 8.30 -11.35 25.07
C LYS A 258 8.23 -12.82 25.49
N LYS A 259 8.61 -13.72 24.62
CA LYS A 259 8.99 -15.06 25.01
C LYS A 259 10.14 -14.82 25.99
N LYS A 260 9.97 -15.29 27.24
CA LYS A 260 11.04 -15.32 28.21
C LYS A 260 12.31 -15.71 27.45
N GLN A 261 13.29 -14.81 27.41
CA GLN A 261 14.62 -15.16 26.94
C GLN A 261 15.04 -16.37 27.77
N VAL A 262 15.04 -17.52 27.17
CA VAL A 262 15.90 -18.59 27.58
C VAL A 262 17.27 -18.09 27.18
N GLU A 263 18.03 -17.58 28.14
CA GLU A 263 19.46 -17.32 28.00
C GLU A 263 20.10 -18.67 27.63
N MET A 264 20.30 -18.88 26.35
CA MET A 264 21.22 -19.90 25.89
C MET A 264 22.62 -19.31 26.10
N GLU A 265 23.26 -19.64 27.21
CA GLU A 265 24.71 -19.47 27.37
C GLU A 265 25.37 -20.28 26.24
N ILE A 266 25.78 -19.57 25.20
CA ILE A 266 26.67 -20.12 24.17
C ILE A 266 28.07 -20.12 24.80
N GLU A 267 28.47 -21.24 25.39
CA GLU A 267 29.90 -21.48 25.69
C GLU A 267 30.67 -21.55 24.37
N PHE A 268 31.40 -20.50 24.08
CA PHE A 268 32.39 -20.54 23.03
C PHE A 268 33.54 -21.46 23.50
N PRO A 269 33.94 -22.50 22.74
CA PRO A 269 35.11 -23.28 23.09
C PRO A 269 36.33 -22.35 23.11
N LYS A 270 37.05 -22.36 24.24
CA LYS A 270 38.34 -21.65 24.39
C LYS A 270 39.34 -22.32 23.45
N THR A 271 39.38 -21.86 22.18
CA THR A 271 40.48 -22.20 21.26
C THR A 271 41.66 -21.32 21.58
N ASP A 272 42.72 -21.95 22.03
CA ASP A 272 44.03 -21.35 22.32
C ASP A 272 44.66 -20.87 21.00
N ILE A 273 44.61 -19.56 20.74
CA ILE A 273 45.12 -18.93 19.50
C ILE A 273 46.65 -18.75 19.56
N ARG A 274 47.40 -19.70 20.13
CA ARG A 274 48.86 -19.62 20.16
C ARG A 274 49.62 -20.47 19.16
N GLN A 275 48.93 -21.14 18.25
CA GLN A 275 49.61 -21.93 17.21
C GLN A 275 48.90 -21.86 15.86
N ALA A 276 49.14 -20.79 15.10
CA ALA A 276 49.18 -20.77 13.63
C ALA A 276 49.55 -19.38 13.13
N VAL A 277 50.87 -19.13 13.10
CA VAL A 277 51.43 -18.07 12.25
C VAL A 277 51.97 -18.78 11.03
N PRO A 278 51.43 -18.65 9.85
CA PRO A 278 52.12 -19.03 8.60
C PRO A 278 53.07 -17.91 8.23
N LYS A 279 54.29 -18.31 7.84
CA LYS A 279 55.35 -17.46 7.36
C LYS A 279 54.94 -16.67 6.12
N GLU A 280 55.49 -15.45 6.07
CA GLU A 280 55.38 -14.51 4.98
C GLU A 280 55.75 -15.09 3.63
N GLU A 281 54.88 -14.89 2.62
CA GLU A 281 55.26 -14.77 1.22
C GLU A 281 54.57 -13.53 0.61
N ASN A 282 55.46 -12.66 0.14
CA ASN A 282 55.32 -11.46 -0.66
C ASN A 282 53.99 -11.19 -1.36
N CYS A 283 53.34 -10.10 -0.97
CA CYS A 283 52.50 -9.32 -1.87
C CYS A 283 52.72 -7.82 -1.62
N CYS A 284 53.20 -7.13 -2.65
CA CYS A 284 53.48 -5.70 -2.67
C CYS A 284 52.21 -4.88 -2.48
N TYR A 285 52.10 -4.17 -1.37
CA TYR A 285 51.28 -2.95 -1.27
C TYR A 285 52.07 -1.85 -0.60
N THR A 286 52.22 -0.77 -1.35
CA THR A 286 52.90 0.46 -0.98
C THR A 286 52.30 1.09 0.28
N LYS A 287 53.16 1.41 1.23
CA LYS A 287 52.92 2.19 2.43
C LYS A 287 52.46 3.60 2.06
N LEU A 288 51.30 4.03 2.57
CA LEU A 288 50.98 5.41 2.82
C LEU A 288 50.76 5.56 4.32
N SER A 289 51.81 5.98 4.98
CA SER A 289 51.78 6.46 6.37
C SER A 289 51.42 7.94 6.34
N GLU A 290 50.36 8.35 7.04
CA GLU A 290 50.36 9.61 7.77
C GLU A 290 49.29 9.60 8.85
N LYS A 291 49.77 9.67 10.08
CA LYS A 291 48.98 9.87 11.31
C LYS A 291 48.47 11.30 11.34
N LYS A 292 47.15 11.53 11.34
CA LYS A 292 46.57 12.79 11.80
C LYS A 292 45.87 12.56 13.15
N LYS A 293 46.35 13.32 14.16
CA LYS A 293 45.73 13.40 15.49
C LYS A 293 44.33 14.01 15.40
N PRO A 294 43.37 13.62 16.27
CA PRO A 294 42.06 14.24 16.29
C PRO A 294 42.12 15.67 16.83
N ILE A 295 41.59 16.61 16.05
CA ILE A 295 41.45 18.02 16.40
C ILE A 295 40.25 18.17 17.32
N SER A 296 40.45 18.84 18.48
CA SER A 296 39.43 19.07 19.49
C SER A 296 38.35 20.05 19.00
N LEU A 297 37.12 19.87 19.51
CA LEU A 297 35.92 20.66 19.15
C LEU A 297 36.09 22.19 19.41
N LYS A 298 37.09 22.61 20.17
CA LYS A 298 37.35 24.03 20.45
C LYS A 298 38.05 24.79 19.34
N GLU A 299 38.76 24.11 18.44
CA GLU A 299 39.49 24.79 17.35
C GLU A 299 38.62 25.03 16.10
N LYS A 300 37.46 24.42 15.99
CA LYS A 300 36.54 24.66 14.89
C LYS A 300 35.63 25.90 15.05
N LEU A 301 35.62 26.54 16.23
CA LEU A 301 34.74 27.68 16.51
C LEU A 301 35.44 29.05 16.41
N LEU A 302 36.74 29.12 16.13
CA LEU A 302 37.50 30.39 16.06
C LEU A 302 37.97 30.81 14.66
N GLY A 303 37.57 30.09 13.61
CA GLY A 303 38.05 30.28 12.23
C GLY A 303 37.12 31.03 11.27
N ASN A 304 36.15 31.83 11.73
CA ASN A 304 35.34 32.67 10.83
C ASN A 304 35.11 34.07 11.42
N ARG A 305 36.19 34.89 11.40
CA ARG A 305 36.05 36.36 11.39
C ARG A 305 37.10 36.98 10.50
N PHE A 306 36.64 37.91 9.66
CA PHE A 306 37.37 38.84 8.78
C PHE A 306 37.89 38.30 7.44
N ILE A 307 37.26 38.71 6.37
CA ILE A 307 37.77 39.79 5.50
C ILE A 307 36.53 40.37 4.74
N GLY A 308 36.28 41.64 5.03
CA GLY A 308 35.46 42.51 4.23
C GLY A 308 36.36 43.35 3.33
N GLY A 309 35.80 43.91 2.27
CA GLY A 309 36.37 45.06 1.63
C GLY A 309 36.53 45.00 0.12
N ARG A 310 35.68 45.75 -0.51
CA ARG A 310 35.62 46.49 -1.78
C ARG A 310 34.77 45.84 -2.89
#